data_8079463106f33939da5a7920c7835c09
#
_entry.id   8079463106f33939da5a7920c7835c09
#
_cell.length_a   1.000
_cell.length_b   1.000
_cell.length_c   1.000
_cell.angle_alpha   90.00
_cell.angle_beta   90.00
_cell.angle_gamma   90.00
#
_symmetry.space_group_name_H-M   'P 1'
#
loop_
_entity.id
_entity.type
_entity.pdbx_description
1 polymer ?
#
loop_
_entity_poly.entity_id
_entity_poly.type
_entity_poly.pdbx_seq_one_letter_code
_entity_poly.pdbx_strand_id
1 'polypeptide(L)'
;MTNVSKTFPGVQALADVDFEVRAGSVHALLGHNGSGKSTLIKCLAGVYTPDPGATATVFGDSLTLGDSADARRRRLRFVHQDLGIVPELGAVDNIGLAAGYERGPSGRIAWRRQSRRSRDLLARFGFRLDPLMPLSEASPPERAVVAIVRALADWEDTSGVLVLDEPTAALAAHEVDRLFELIRGISSAGAAVVLVSHRLDEVMAVADHATVLRDGRKVWDGSLDDVTMERLVDVIVGTDEGAAARGTVTGPGTRKTATPASPARRGNEIPTLEVKDLRGRYLDGLDLRVGTGEIVGVAGLLGSGREELPYVLAGACGSGVTGSFVVSGGTGGDAGSMTIPRARDLGIVFVPADRGAEGVVDGFTTTENVSLGALPALRSRGAVTPSRERRFARKWLAAMHADTAYAPRPVSTLSGGNQQKAVLARALSVGPKILVVSEPTAGIDIGARRVIYDELRRRADDGLSVVMASSDIEDLLACCDRVLALRDGRVVGEFEGSRMTKPAIVYAIEGASDEQE
;
A
#
# COMPACT_ATOMS: atom_id res chain seq x y z
N MET A 1 2.65 27.79 -0.59
CA MET A 1 3.86 27.62 -1.45
C MET A 1 3.46 27.97 -2.84
N THR A 2 4.30 28.71 -3.56
CA THR A 2 3.99 29.18 -4.91
C THR A 2 5.19 28.92 -5.82
N ASN A 3 4.91 28.45 -7.03
CA ASN A 3 5.89 28.23 -8.10
C ASN A 3 7.03 27.27 -7.69
N VAL A 4 6.68 26.14 -7.04
CA VAL A 4 7.68 25.18 -6.55
C VAL A 4 8.09 24.25 -7.67
N SER A 5 9.35 24.36 -8.08
CA SER A 5 10.00 23.45 -9.03
C SER A 5 11.18 22.77 -8.37
N LYS A 6 11.45 21.51 -8.75
CA LYS A 6 12.62 20.77 -8.27
C LYS A 6 13.14 19.83 -9.33
N THR A 7 14.38 20.07 -9.73
CA THR A 7 15.11 19.25 -10.71
C THR A 7 16.22 18.47 -10.03
N PHE A 8 16.29 17.17 -10.31
CA PHE A 8 17.40 16.28 -9.98
C PHE A 8 18.13 15.89 -11.27
N PRO A 9 19.37 15.37 -11.21
CA PRO A 9 20.07 14.93 -12.41
C PRO A 9 19.23 13.97 -13.27
N GLY A 10 18.80 14.45 -14.44
CA GLY A 10 18.01 13.65 -15.40
C GLY A 10 16.49 13.59 -15.16
N VAL A 11 15.95 14.23 -14.10
CA VAL A 11 14.50 14.18 -13.80
C VAL A 11 14.04 15.50 -13.18
N GLN A 12 13.01 16.12 -13.74
CA GLN A 12 12.28 17.20 -13.10
C GLN A 12 11.16 16.58 -12.24
N ALA A 13 11.33 16.61 -10.92
CA ALA A 13 10.41 15.98 -9.98
C ALA A 13 9.20 16.86 -9.61
N LEU A 14 9.36 18.19 -9.71
CA LEU A 14 8.28 19.17 -9.56
C LEU A 14 8.43 20.26 -10.62
N ALA A 15 7.33 20.72 -11.18
CA ALA A 15 7.27 21.77 -12.18
C ALA A 15 6.11 22.74 -11.89
N ASP A 16 6.45 23.93 -11.42
CA ASP A 16 5.55 25.07 -11.15
C ASP A 16 4.34 24.68 -10.27
N VAL A 17 4.60 24.04 -9.12
CA VAL A 17 3.55 23.58 -8.21
C VAL A 17 3.20 24.67 -7.21
N ASP A 18 1.92 25.07 -7.20
CA ASP A 18 1.32 25.84 -6.13
C ASP A 18 0.59 24.93 -5.17
N PHE A 19 0.84 25.09 -3.86
CA PHE A 19 0.25 24.28 -2.80
C PHE A 19 -0.19 25.15 -1.64
N GLU A 20 -1.46 25.09 -1.31
CA GLU A 20 -2.10 25.86 -0.23
C GLU A 20 -2.83 24.95 0.74
N VAL A 21 -2.68 25.22 2.02
CA VAL A 21 -3.38 24.49 3.10
C VAL A 21 -3.97 25.52 4.06
N ARG A 22 -5.22 25.32 4.46
CA ARG A 22 -5.95 26.22 5.36
C ARG A 22 -5.76 25.81 6.81
N ALA A 23 -5.64 26.79 7.69
CA ALA A 23 -5.66 26.54 9.13
C ALA A 23 -7.02 25.96 9.55
N GLY A 24 -7.02 25.03 10.49
CA GLY A 24 -8.23 24.37 10.94
C GLY A 24 -8.82 23.35 9.97
N SER A 25 -8.07 22.92 8.96
CA SER A 25 -8.53 21.93 7.97
C SER A 25 -7.54 20.78 7.80
N VAL A 26 -8.05 19.66 7.33
CA VAL A 26 -7.26 18.51 6.87
C VAL A 26 -7.20 18.54 5.35
N HIS A 27 -6.00 18.66 4.82
CA HIS A 27 -5.73 18.75 3.38
C HIS A 27 -4.99 17.50 2.89
N ALA A 28 -5.59 16.74 2.00
CA ALA A 28 -4.95 15.58 1.41
C ALA A 28 -4.01 15.96 0.26
N LEU A 29 -2.81 15.39 0.24
CA LEU A 29 -1.90 15.48 -0.90
C LEU A 29 -1.84 14.12 -1.59
N LEU A 30 -2.41 14.04 -2.79
CA LEU A 30 -2.67 12.83 -3.54
C LEU A 30 -1.84 12.75 -4.82
N GLY A 31 -1.79 11.58 -5.43
CA GLY A 31 -1.11 11.31 -6.68
C GLY A 31 -0.42 9.94 -6.66
N HIS A 32 -0.07 9.42 -7.84
CA HIS A 32 0.66 8.16 -7.96
C HIS A 32 2.10 8.23 -7.41
N ASN A 33 2.76 7.08 -7.25
CA ASN A 33 4.17 7.05 -6.86
C ASN A 33 5.04 7.69 -7.94
N GLY A 34 5.94 8.58 -7.51
CA GLY A 34 6.74 9.40 -8.44
C GLY A 34 6.06 10.68 -8.91
N SER A 35 4.83 10.98 -8.48
CA SER A 35 4.12 12.22 -8.87
C SER A 35 4.71 13.51 -8.25
N GLY A 36 5.66 13.40 -7.33
CA GLY A 36 6.32 14.54 -6.70
C GLY A 36 5.90 14.82 -5.25
N LYS A 37 4.92 14.10 -4.65
CA LYS A 37 4.44 14.33 -3.27
C LYS A 37 5.56 14.41 -2.23
N SER A 38 6.37 13.36 -2.15
CA SER A 38 7.47 13.31 -1.17
C SER A 38 8.54 14.37 -1.45
N THR A 39 8.72 14.78 -2.72
CA THR A 39 9.62 15.88 -3.07
C THR A 39 9.06 17.22 -2.58
N LEU A 40 7.77 17.47 -2.76
CA LEU A 40 7.09 18.67 -2.28
C LEU A 40 7.18 18.78 -0.74
N ILE A 41 6.88 17.68 -0.04
CA ILE A 41 6.99 17.62 1.42
C ILE A 41 8.43 17.83 1.89
N LYS A 42 9.43 17.25 1.22
CA LYS A 42 10.85 17.45 1.56
C LYS A 42 11.33 18.88 1.27
N CYS A 43 10.79 19.56 0.27
CA CYS A 43 11.02 21.00 0.06
C CYS A 43 10.40 21.82 1.20
N LEU A 44 9.18 21.50 1.61
CA LEU A 44 8.50 22.15 2.74
C LEU A 44 9.24 21.90 4.07
N ALA A 45 9.75 20.69 4.26
CA ALA A 45 10.53 20.29 5.44
C ALA A 45 11.94 20.92 5.50
N GLY A 46 12.37 21.58 4.44
CA GLY A 46 13.71 22.14 4.34
C GLY A 46 14.82 21.10 4.11
N VAL A 47 14.46 19.88 3.70
CA VAL A 47 15.41 18.81 3.32
C VAL A 47 15.96 19.03 1.92
N TYR A 48 15.09 19.47 1.01
CA TYR A 48 15.48 19.83 -0.35
C TYR A 48 15.29 21.32 -0.59
N THR A 49 16.28 21.96 -1.19
CA THR A 49 16.14 23.32 -1.69
C THR A 49 15.46 23.24 -3.07
N PRO A 50 14.31 23.88 -3.29
CA PRO A 50 13.68 23.95 -4.61
C PRO A 50 14.54 24.74 -5.59
N ASP A 51 14.19 24.67 -6.87
CA ASP A 51 14.80 25.48 -7.91
C ASP A 51 14.46 26.97 -7.66
N PRO A 52 15.25 27.93 -8.20
CA PRO A 52 15.01 29.36 -7.99
C PRO A 52 13.63 29.83 -8.45
N GLY A 53 13.00 30.70 -7.68
CA GLY A 53 11.69 31.27 -7.98
C GLY A 53 10.56 30.79 -7.07
N ALA A 54 10.77 29.71 -6.30
CA ALA A 54 9.80 29.23 -5.33
C ALA A 54 9.71 30.15 -4.10
N THR A 55 8.48 30.39 -3.63
CA THR A 55 8.22 31.11 -2.38
C THR A 55 7.28 30.34 -1.47
N ALA A 56 7.37 30.59 -0.17
CA ALA A 56 6.46 29.98 0.82
C ALA A 56 6.18 30.95 1.97
N THR A 57 4.97 30.84 2.49
CA THR A 57 4.56 31.54 3.72
C THR A 57 3.84 30.56 4.65
N VAL A 58 3.96 30.74 5.95
CA VAL A 58 3.27 29.97 6.97
C VAL A 58 2.60 30.96 7.92
N PHE A 59 1.29 30.95 8.01
CA PHE A 59 0.47 31.91 8.77
C PHE A 59 0.84 33.39 8.48
N GLY A 60 1.17 33.71 7.22
CA GLY A 60 1.55 35.05 6.77
C GLY A 60 3.04 35.37 6.87
N ASP A 61 3.81 34.59 7.59
CA ASP A 61 5.25 34.75 7.73
C ASP A 61 6.02 34.03 6.62
N SER A 62 7.07 34.65 6.09
CA SER A 62 7.92 34.02 5.06
C SER A 62 8.65 32.82 5.62
N LEU A 63 8.66 31.72 4.84
CA LEU A 63 9.40 30.49 5.09
C LEU A 63 10.56 30.38 4.09
N THR A 64 11.76 30.16 4.63
CA THR A 64 12.94 29.86 3.81
C THR A 64 12.94 28.40 3.40
N LEU A 65 12.53 28.12 2.15
CA LEU A 65 12.56 26.76 1.61
C LEU A 65 13.99 26.23 1.52
N GLY A 66 14.18 24.96 1.94
CA GLY A 66 15.52 24.35 2.04
C GLY A 66 16.22 24.58 3.38
N ASP A 67 15.58 25.26 4.36
CA ASP A 67 16.06 25.42 5.73
C ASP A 67 15.14 24.71 6.73
N SER A 68 15.58 23.53 7.20
CA SER A 68 14.80 22.73 8.17
C SER A 68 14.69 23.39 9.56
N ALA A 69 15.65 24.25 9.92
CA ALA A 69 15.59 25.00 11.18
C ALA A 69 14.52 26.10 11.09
N ASP A 70 14.38 26.74 9.93
CA ASP A 70 13.32 27.73 9.69
C ASP A 70 11.95 27.05 9.66
N ALA A 71 11.80 25.92 8.97
CA ALA A 71 10.58 25.11 8.98
C ALA A 71 10.15 24.77 10.41
N ARG A 72 11.08 24.35 11.25
CA ARG A 72 10.81 24.04 12.66
C ARG A 72 10.42 25.29 13.47
N ARG A 73 11.10 26.45 13.26
CA ARG A 73 10.74 27.72 13.91
C ARG A 73 9.34 28.20 13.53
N ARG A 74 8.92 27.95 12.27
CA ARG A 74 7.58 28.24 11.75
C ARG A 74 6.53 27.17 12.13
N ARG A 75 6.85 26.29 13.09
CA ARG A 75 5.94 25.26 13.62
C ARG A 75 5.45 24.25 12.58
N LEU A 76 6.28 23.93 11.57
CA LEU A 76 6.04 22.78 10.72
C LEU A 76 6.57 21.53 11.41
N ARG A 77 5.75 20.50 11.45
CA ARG A 77 6.10 19.19 12.02
C ARG A 77 5.74 18.08 11.05
N PHE A 78 6.59 17.07 11.04
CA PHE A 78 6.51 15.98 10.07
C PHE A 78 6.51 14.65 10.81
N VAL A 79 5.57 13.79 10.47
CA VAL A 79 5.55 12.37 10.84
C VAL A 79 5.65 11.60 9.53
N HIS A 80 6.77 10.94 9.33
CA HIS A 80 7.05 10.15 8.13
C HIS A 80 6.49 8.74 8.27
N GLN A 81 6.41 8.02 7.17
CA GLN A 81 5.98 6.62 7.10
C GLN A 81 6.78 5.71 8.06
N ASP A 82 8.11 5.90 8.12
CA ASP A 82 8.91 5.43 9.24
C ASP A 82 8.73 6.42 10.39
N LEU A 83 7.93 6.05 11.39
CA LEU A 83 7.52 6.91 12.51
C LEU A 83 8.71 7.60 13.22
N GLY A 84 9.94 7.18 12.93
CA GLY A 84 11.18 7.73 13.47
C GLY A 84 11.25 7.62 15.00
N ILE A 85 10.52 6.68 15.59
CA ILE A 85 10.58 6.36 17.02
C ILE A 85 11.74 5.39 17.29
N VAL A 86 12.20 5.36 18.54
CA VAL A 86 13.16 4.37 19.03
C VAL A 86 12.34 3.31 19.77
N PRO A 87 12.15 2.10 19.19
CA PRO A 87 11.23 1.09 19.73
C PRO A 87 11.62 0.58 21.12
N GLU A 88 12.90 0.51 21.41
CA GLU A 88 13.44 0.02 22.70
C GLU A 88 13.22 1.01 23.85
N LEU A 89 12.86 2.25 23.54
CA LEU A 89 12.62 3.31 24.50
C LEU A 89 11.13 3.57 24.70
N GLY A 90 10.76 4.05 25.89
CA GLY A 90 9.39 4.46 26.18
C GLY A 90 9.02 5.82 25.54
N ALA A 91 7.75 6.19 25.65
CA ALA A 91 7.26 7.49 25.18
C ALA A 91 7.97 8.66 25.87
N VAL A 92 8.38 8.50 27.13
CA VAL A 92 9.16 9.51 27.90
C VAL A 92 10.41 9.92 27.16
N ASP A 93 11.18 8.93 26.70
CA ASP A 93 12.45 9.18 26.03
C ASP A 93 12.23 9.64 24.59
N ASN A 94 11.32 9.01 23.87
CA ASN A 94 10.98 9.41 22.50
C ASN A 94 10.54 10.88 22.43
N ILE A 95 9.73 11.34 23.38
CA ILE A 95 9.31 12.74 23.48
C ILE A 95 10.49 13.61 23.94
N GLY A 96 11.27 13.14 24.92
CA GLY A 96 12.42 13.88 25.46
C GLY A 96 13.52 14.11 24.43
N LEU A 97 13.78 13.14 23.55
CA LEU A 97 14.74 13.25 22.45
C LEU A 97 14.34 14.32 21.43
N ALA A 98 13.05 14.47 21.17
CA ALA A 98 12.54 15.42 20.17
C ALA A 98 12.35 16.84 20.71
N ALA A 99 11.74 16.97 21.90
CA ALA A 99 11.33 18.26 22.48
C ALA A 99 12.22 18.73 23.64
N GLY A 100 13.28 17.97 23.95
CA GLY A 100 14.14 18.21 25.10
C GLY A 100 13.61 17.59 26.40
N TYR A 101 14.54 17.25 27.30
CA TYR A 101 14.23 16.71 28.61
C TYR A 101 14.02 17.78 29.65
N GLU A 102 13.07 17.56 30.55
CA GLU A 102 12.92 18.35 31.77
C GLU A 102 14.18 18.24 32.63
N ARG A 103 14.80 19.36 32.99
CA ARG A 103 16.02 19.38 33.78
C ARG A 103 15.77 19.95 35.18
N GLY A 104 16.43 19.36 36.16
CA GLY A 104 16.48 19.87 37.53
C GLY A 104 17.50 21.00 37.70
N PRO A 105 17.56 21.63 38.90
CA PRO A 105 18.51 22.69 39.19
C PRO A 105 19.98 22.29 38.98
N SER A 106 20.30 21.00 39.12
CA SER A 106 21.64 20.45 38.90
C SER A 106 21.98 20.16 37.42
N GLY A 107 21.09 20.51 36.48
CA GLY A 107 21.24 20.18 35.06
C GLY A 107 20.91 18.71 34.68
N ARG A 108 20.67 17.84 35.66
CA ARG A 108 20.30 16.45 35.46
C ARG A 108 18.86 16.34 34.98
N ILE A 109 18.54 15.26 34.23
CA ILE A 109 17.17 14.96 33.79
C ILE A 109 16.29 14.73 35.03
N ALA A 110 15.17 15.45 35.09
CA ALA A 110 14.19 15.34 36.17
C ALA A 110 13.11 14.30 35.76
N TRP A 111 13.45 13.03 35.82
CA TRP A 111 12.64 11.91 35.31
C TRP A 111 11.16 11.92 35.75
N ARG A 112 10.90 12.27 37.03
CA ARG A 112 9.51 12.35 37.52
C ARG A 112 8.71 13.46 36.81
N ARG A 113 9.34 14.60 36.53
CA ARG A 113 8.69 15.69 35.78
C ARG A 113 8.54 15.33 34.32
N GLN A 114 9.58 14.75 33.74
CA GLN A 114 9.54 14.29 32.34
C GLN A 114 8.44 13.25 32.13
N SER A 115 8.32 12.25 33.01
CA SER A 115 7.28 11.23 32.93
C SER A 115 5.87 11.81 33.11
N ARG A 116 5.71 12.80 33.99
CA ARG A 116 4.43 13.52 34.14
C ARG A 116 4.09 14.29 32.87
N ARG A 117 5.04 15.09 32.35
CA ARG A 117 4.87 15.84 31.09
C ARG A 117 4.46 14.91 29.93
N SER A 118 5.12 13.78 29.78
CA SER A 118 4.81 12.83 28.71
C SER A 118 3.42 12.23 28.88
N ARG A 119 3.01 11.91 30.13
CA ARG A 119 1.66 11.41 30.42
C ARG A 119 0.60 12.48 30.14
N ASP A 120 0.84 13.72 30.53
CA ASP A 120 -0.08 14.84 30.32
C ASP A 120 -0.23 15.13 28.80
N LEU A 121 0.86 15.06 28.04
CA LEU A 121 0.83 15.18 26.57
C LEU A 121 0.02 14.05 25.92
N LEU A 122 0.25 12.80 26.29
CA LEU A 122 -0.53 11.66 25.78
C LEU A 122 -2.01 11.81 26.14
N ALA A 123 -2.31 12.19 27.39
CA ALA A 123 -3.69 12.38 27.85
C ALA A 123 -4.41 13.54 27.14
N ARG A 124 -3.69 14.63 26.77
CA ARG A 124 -4.23 15.73 25.97
C ARG A 124 -4.82 15.25 24.63
N PHE A 125 -4.23 14.21 24.06
CA PHE A 125 -4.70 13.60 22.82
C PHE A 125 -5.58 12.34 23.03
N GLY A 126 -6.10 12.15 24.27
CA GLY A 126 -7.05 11.07 24.59
C GLY A 126 -6.42 9.68 24.79
N PHE A 127 -5.07 9.58 24.87
CA PHE A 127 -4.39 8.31 25.02
C PHE A 127 -3.87 8.04 26.43
N ARG A 128 -4.08 6.81 26.90
CA ARG A 128 -3.58 6.33 28.20
C ARG A 128 -2.58 5.21 27.95
N LEU A 129 -1.33 5.57 27.75
CA LEU A 129 -0.20 4.67 27.63
C LEU A 129 0.71 4.85 28.84
N ASP A 130 1.30 3.77 29.35
CA ASP A 130 2.41 3.92 30.31
C ASP A 130 3.61 4.53 29.58
N PRO A 131 4.00 5.78 29.91
CA PRO A 131 5.05 6.44 29.16
C PRO A 131 6.44 5.81 29.34
N LEU A 132 6.61 4.87 30.29
CA LEU A 132 7.85 4.14 30.53
C LEU A 132 7.93 2.81 29.79
N MET A 133 6.80 2.30 29.28
CA MET A 133 6.74 1.04 28.52
C MET A 133 7.54 1.19 27.22
N PRO A 134 8.44 0.25 26.87
CA PRO A 134 9.11 0.24 25.57
C PRO A 134 8.11 0.23 24.43
N LEU A 135 8.32 1.05 23.41
CA LEU A 135 7.40 1.12 22.27
C LEU A 135 7.42 -0.12 21.38
N SER A 136 8.41 -1.02 21.56
CA SER A 136 8.39 -2.36 20.96
C SER A 136 7.23 -3.22 21.45
N GLU A 137 6.74 -2.98 22.68
CA GLU A 137 5.59 -3.67 23.29
C GLU A 137 4.26 -2.96 22.98
N ALA A 138 4.30 -1.72 22.47
CA ALA A 138 3.12 -0.97 22.10
C ALA A 138 2.52 -1.47 20.79
N SER A 139 1.21 -1.37 20.66
CA SER A 139 0.50 -1.65 19.41
C SER A 139 0.86 -0.64 18.30
N PRO A 140 0.69 -0.97 17.02
CA PRO A 140 0.96 -0.04 15.93
C PRO A 140 0.26 1.32 16.07
N PRO A 141 -1.03 1.42 16.48
CA PRO A 141 -1.68 2.71 16.72
C PRO A 141 -1.02 3.52 17.84
N GLU A 142 -0.68 2.86 18.94
CA GLU A 142 -0.02 3.54 20.06
C GLU A 142 1.33 4.14 19.63
N ARG A 143 2.08 3.42 18.79
CA ARG A 143 3.32 3.94 18.19
C ARG A 143 3.08 5.16 17.31
N ALA A 144 2.04 5.12 16.45
CA ALA A 144 1.67 6.24 15.59
C ALA A 144 1.28 7.47 16.43
N VAL A 145 0.48 7.28 17.47
CA VAL A 145 0.11 8.35 18.41
C VAL A 145 1.33 8.93 19.11
N VAL A 146 2.24 8.10 19.61
CA VAL A 146 3.48 8.62 20.24
C VAL A 146 4.31 9.42 19.24
N ALA A 147 4.38 9.01 17.97
CA ALA A 147 5.08 9.77 16.94
C ALA A 147 4.44 11.15 16.70
N ILE A 148 3.10 11.22 16.64
CA ILE A 148 2.36 12.48 16.51
C ILE A 148 2.55 13.35 17.75
N VAL A 149 2.33 12.80 18.94
CA VAL A 149 2.51 13.54 20.22
C VAL A 149 3.94 14.06 20.35
N ARG A 150 4.93 13.27 19.97
CA ARG A 150 6.33 13.68 19.91
C ARG A 150 6.55 14.86 18.96
N ALA A 151 5.92 14.81 17.78
CA ALA A 151 6.03 15.90 16.80
C ALA A 151 5.42 17.20 17.32
N LEU A 152 4.36 17.12 18.14
CA LEU A 152 3.62 18.25 18.69
C LEU A 152 4.07 18.65 20.11
N ALA A 153 5.05 17.97 20.69
CA ALA A 153 5.42 18.12 22.10
C ALA A 153 5.98 19.50 22.50
N ASP A 154 6.43 20.28 21.53
CA ASP A 154 6.92 21.66 21.70
C ASP A 154 5.90 22.72 21.22
N TRP A 155 4.67 22.34 20.87
CA TRP A 155 3.60 23.29 20.57
C TRP A 155 2.92 23.76 21.87
N GLU A 156 3.04 25.04 22.17
CA GLU A 156 2.34 25.66 23.30
C GLU A 156 0.86 25.85 23.02
N ASP A 157 0.54 26.20 21.78
CA ASP A 157 -0.82 26.27 21.23
C ASP A 157 -0.95 25.31 20.01
N THR A 158 -2.14 25.18 19.46
CA THR A 158 -2.40 24.30 18.32
C THR A 158 -2.17 24.97 16.96
N SER A 159 -1.57 26.16 16.92
CA SER A 159 -1.27 26.86 15.68
C SER A 159 0.03 26.33 15.06
N GLY A 160 -0.08 25.64 13.94
CA GLY A 160 1.06 25.07 13.21
C GLY A 160 0.60 24.21 12.04
N VAL A 161 1.57 23.64 11.33
CA VAL A 161 1.31 22.72 10.21
C VAL A 161 1.84 21.34 10.58
N LEU A 162 0.98 20.35 10.63
CA LEU A 162 1.31 18.94 10.84
C LEU A 162 1.23 18.20 9.52
N VAL A 163 2.31 17.59 9.08
CA VAL A 163 2.37 16.75 7.87
C VAL A 163 2.49 15.29 8.29
N LEU A 164 1.55 14.48 7.85
CA LEU A 164 1.46 13.05 8.10
C LEU A 164 1.64 12.29 6.79
N ASP A 165 2.71 11.52 6.68
CA ASP A 165 3.04 10.74 5.48
C ASP A 165 2.71 9.26 5.72
N GLU A 166 1.61 8.79 5.14
CA GLU A 166 1.05 7.43 5.26
C GLU A 166 0.89 6.93 6.71
N PRO A 167 0.24 7.68 7.61
CA PRO A 167 0.19 7.35 9.02
C PRO A 167 -0.60 6.09 9.37
N THR A 168 -1.37 5.56 8.43
CA THR A 168 -2.28 4.41 8.57
C THR A 168 -1.74 3.11 7.98
N ALA A 169 -0.56 3.13 7.34
CA ALA A 169 -0.03 2.00 6.57
C ALA A 169 0.09 0.67 7.36
N ALA A 170 0.23 0.75 8.70
CA ALA A 170 0.39 -0.42 9.58
C ALA A 170 -0.81 -0.63 10.52
N LEU A 171 -1.96 0.04 10.29
CA LEU A 171 -3.10 0.03 11.18
C LEU A 171 -4.24 -0.86 10.67
N ALA A 172 -4.95 -1.54 11.59
CA ALA A 172 -6.20 -2.21 11.29
C ALA A 172 -7.35 -1.18 11.15
N ALA A 173 -8.45 -1.56 10.47
CA ALA A 173 -9.53 -0.62 10.14
C ALA A 173 -10.10 0.12 11.37
N HIS A 174 -10.38 -0.58 12.47
CA HIS A 174 -10.89 0.03 13.71
C HIS A 174 -9.87 0.94 14.42
N GLU A 175 -8.60 0.80 14.11
CA GLU A 175 -7.52 1.63 14.66
C GLU A 175 -7.38 2.95 13.89
N VAL A 176 -7.71 2.91 12.60
CA VAL A 176 -7.70 4.08 11.72
C VAL A 176 -8.70 5.13 12.19
N ASP A 177 -9.90 4.71 12.63
CA ASP A 177 -10.93 5.63 13.12
C ASP A 177 -10.45 6.47 14.31
N ARG A 178 -9.75 5.84 15.27
CA ARG A 178 -9.15 6.55 16.42
C ARG A 178 -8.08 7.55 16.01
N LEU A 179 -7.27 7.20 15.01
CA LEU A 179 -6.28 8.13 14.47
C LEU A 179 -6.96 9.32 13.77
N PHE A 180 -8.06 9.08 13.05
CA PHE A 180 -8.81 10.15 12.40
C PHE A 180 -9.53 11.07 13.39
N GLU A 181 -10.05 10.54 14.49
CA GLU A 181 -10.58 11.37 15.61
C GLU A 181 -9.48 12.28 16.16
N LEU A 182 -8.26 11.77 16.36
CA LEU A 182 -7.11 12.56 16.79
C LEU A 182 -6.77 13.65 15.77
N ILE A 183 -6.68 13.33 14.49
CA ILE A 183 -6.37 14.26 13.39
C ILE A 183 -7.42 15.39 13.34
N ARG A 184 -8.70 15.04 13.41
CA ARG A 184 -9.79 16.02 13.45
C ARG A 184 -9.73 16.89 14.71
N GLY A 185 -9.37 16.32 15.86
CA GLY A 185 -9.18 17.08 17.10
C GLY A 185 -8.05 18.11 16.98
N ILE A 186 -6.92 17.74 16.36
CA ILE A 186 -5.79 18.63 16.12
C ILE A 186 -6.18 19.75 15.13
N SER A 187 -6.85 19.40 14.05
CA SER A 187 -7.34 20.35 13.05
C SER A 187 -8.35 21.32 13.65
N SER A 188 -9.39 20.82 14.33
CA SER A 188 -10.43 21.64 14.97
C SER A 188 -9.88 22.61 16.03
N ALA A 189 -8.73 22.28 16.61
CA ALA A 189 -8.01 23.16 17.53
C ALA A 189 -7.18 24.25 16.82
N GLY A 190 -7.22 24.34 15.49
CA GLY A 190 -6.62 25.42 14.67
C GLY A 190 -5.39 25.04 13.88
N ALA A 191 -4.87 23.82 14.00
CA ALA A 191 -3.74 23.36 13.18
C ALA A 191 -4.17 23.15 11.72
N ALA A 192 -3.22 23.39 10.79
CA ALA A 192 -3.35 22.90 9.42
C ALA A 192 -2.74 21.49 9.35
N VAL A 193 -3.49 20.51 8.87
CA VAL A 193 -3.00 19.13 8.72
C VAL A 193 -2.87 18.78 7.25
N VAL A 194 -1.68 18.31 6.85
CA VAL A 194 -1.45 17.73 5.53
C VAL A 194 -1.39 16.22 5.67
N LEU A 195 -2.31 15.52 5.02
CA LEU A 195 -2.36 14.07 4.99
C LEU A 195 -1.89 13.56 3.63
N VAL A 196 -0.79 12.82 3.60
CA VAL A 196 -0.35 12.08 2.40
C VAL A 196 -0.81 10.65 2.57
N SER A 197 -1.69 10.19 1.69
CA SER A 197 -2.18 8.81 1.67
C SER A 197 -2.41 8.36 0.23
N HIS A 198 -2.31 7.07 0.01
CA HIS A 198 -2.71 6.42 -1.23
C HIS A 198 -4.06 5.67 -1.08
N ARG A 199 -4.65 5.68 0.11
CA ARG A 199 -5.95 5.07 0.43
C ARG A 199 -7.03 6.14 0.36
N LEU A 200 -7.77 6.13 -0.74
CA LEU A 200 -8.77 7.18 -1.00
C LEU A 200 -9.99 7.11 -0.08
N ASP A 201 -10.36 5.92 0.37
CA ASP A 201 -11.40 5.73 1.39
C ASP A 201 -11.07 6.49 2.68
N GLU A 202 -9.82 6.41 3.14
CA GLU A 202 -9.34 7.16 4.29
C GLU A 202 -9.32 8.67 4.07
N VAL A 203 -8.90 9.09 2.89
CA VAL A 203 -8.88 10.51 2.51
C VAL A 203 -10.29 11.08 2.50
N MET A 204 -11.24 10.40 1.86
CA MET A 204 -12.64 10.81 1.82
C MET A 204 -13.29 10.84 3.21
N ALA A 205 -12.80 10.02 4.15
CA ALA A 205 -13.33 9.97 5.50
C ALA A 205 -12.87 11.14 6.38
N VAL A 206 -11.66 11.71 6.17
CA VAL A 206 -11.06 12.64 7.14
C VAL A 206 -10.66 13.99 6.56
N ALA A 207 -10.40 14.11 5.25
CA ALA A 207 -9.91 15.34 4.65
C ALA A 207 -11.05 16.24 4.13
N ASP A 208 -10.87 17.56 4.25
CA ASP A 208 -11.81 18.59 3.77
C ASP A 208 -11.49 18.98 2.33
N HIS A 209 -10.21 19.02 1.99
CA HIS A 209 -9.68 19.44 0.69
C HIS A 209 -8.60 18.48 0.21
N ALA A 210 -8.38 18.44 -1.10
CA ALA A 210 -7.25 17.70 -1.64
C ALA A 210 -6.57 18.44 -2.80
N THR A 211 -5.25 18.20 -2.92
CA THR A 211 -4.44 18.53 -4.09
C THR A 211 -3.94 17.24 -4.72
N VAL A 212 -4.11 17.09 -6.03
CA VAL A 212 -3.60 15.94 -6.78
C VAL A 212 -2.38 16.35 -7.61
N LEU A 213 -1.27 15.64 -7.40
CA LEU A 213 -0.06 15.77 -8.22
C LEU A 213 0.05 14.62 -9.22
N ARG A 214 0.42 14.93 -10.45
CA ARG A 214 0.74 13.98 -11.51
C ARG A 214 1.94 14.47 -12.31
N ASP A 215 2.96 13.62 -12.48
CA ASP A 215 4.18 13.92 -13.22
C ASP A 215 4.84 15.25 -12.81
N GLY A 216 4.88 15.50 -11.50
CA GLY A 216 5.47 16.70 -10.93
C GLY A 216 4.63 17.98 -11.06
N ARG A 217 3.38 17.89 -11.51
CA ARG A 217 2.47 19.04 -11.68
C ARG A 217 1.19 18.89 -10.88
N LYS A 218 0.63 20.01 -10.45
CA LYS A 218 -0.72 20.04 -9.85
C LYS A 218 -1.75 19.91 -10.98
N VAL A 219 -2.55 18.83 -10.93
CA VAL A 219 -3.59 18.56 -11.93
C VAL A 219 -5.00 18.82 -11.41
N TRP A 220 -5.18 18.85 -10.10
CA TRP A 220 -6.44 19.16 -9.46
C TRP A 220 -6.22 19.72 -8.05
N ASP A 221 -7.14 20.56 -7.60
CA ASP A 221 -7.17 21.16 -6.26
C ASP A 221 -8.62 21.56 -5.94
N GLY A 222 -9.16 21.13 -4.80
CA GLY A 222 -10.54 21.46 -4.45
C GLY A 222 -11.05 20.83 -3.16
N SER A 223 -12.32 21.14 -2.82
CA SER A 223 -13.04 20.49 -1.72
C SER A 223 -13.41 19.07 -2.09
N LEU A 224 -13.39 18.18 -1.09
CA LEU A 224 -13.82 16.79 -1.23
C LEU A 224 -15.34 16.61 -1.06
N ASP A 225 -16.06 17.62 -0.58
CA ASP A 225 -17.53 17.54 -0.38
C ASP A 225 -18.30 17.30 -1.67
N ASP A 226 -17.78 17.80 -2.80
CA ASP A 226 -18.42 17.76 -4.12
C ASP A 226 -17.78 16.75 -5.09
N VAL A 227 -16.88 15.88 -4.61
CA VAL A 227 -16.11 14.97 -5.46
C VAL A 227 -16.37 13.53 -5.09
N THR A 228 -16.69 12.69 -6.08
CA THR A 228 -16.81 11.24 -5.87
C THR A 228 -15.45 10.57 -5.92
N MET A 229 -15.35 9.39 -5.28
CA MET A 229 -14.12 8.59 -5.28
C MET A 229 -13.69 8.22 -6.71
N GLU A 230 -14.63 7.85 -7.59
CA GLU A 230 -14.35 7.51 -8.99
C GLU A 230 -13.74 8.70 -9.73
N ARG A 231 -14.27 9.90 -9.49
CA ARG A 231 -13.75 11.14 -10.08
C ARG A 231 -12.31 11.40 -9.63
N LEU A 232 -12.02 11.19 -8.35
CA LEU A 232 -10.68 11.38 -7.80
C LEU A 232 -9.69 10.37 -8.38
N VAL A 233 -10.11 9.12 -8.55
CA VAL A 233 -9.32 8.07 -9.23
C VAL A 233 -9.01 8.48 -10.67
N ASP A 234 -10.01 8.95 -11.43
CA ASP A 234 -9.81 9.38 -12.81
C ASP A 234 -8.81 10.53 -12.95
N VAL A 235 -8.84 11.49 -12.02
CA VAL A 235 -7.86 12.60 -11.97
C VAL A 235 -6.46 12.08 -11.66
N ILE A 236 -6.31 11.17 -10.69
CA ILE A 236 -5.01 10.61 -10.32
C ILE A 236 -4.41 9.77 -11.45
N VAL A 237 -5.23 8.95 -12.11
CA VAL A 237 -4.80 8.06 -13.20
C VAL A 237 -4.60 8.80 -14.51
N GLY A 238 -5.33 9.91 -14.73
CA GLY A 238 -5.21 10.70 -15.95
C GLY A 238 -6.11 10.25 -17.09
N THR A 239 -7.19 9.52 -16.80
CA THR A 239 -8.20 9.13 -17.80
C THR A 239 -9.07 10.33 -18.26
N ASP A 240 -8.86 11.49 -17.66
CA ASP A 240 -9.63 12.73 -17.85
C ASP A 240 -8.94 13.74 -18.78
N GLU A 241 -8.51 13.34 -19.95
CA GLU A 241 -7.87 14.23 -20.93
C GLU A 241 -8.85 15.26 -21.59
N GLY A 242 -9.89 15.69 -20.89
CA GLY A 242 -10.87 16.62 -21.45
C GLY A 242 -11.47 17.68 -20.53
N ALA A 243 -11.26 17.64 -19.22
CA ALA A 243 -12.04 18.45 -18.27
C ALA A 243 -11.32 19.64 -17.60
N ALA A 244 -10.04 19.86 -17.86
CA ALA A 244 -9.30 21.01 -17.27
C ALA A 244 -9.65 22.38 -17.90
N ALA A 245 -10.58 22.47 -18.86
CA ALA A 245 -10.85 23.71 -19.59
C ALA A 245 -12.29 24.24 -19.58
N ARG A 246 -13.26 23.57 -18.96
CA ARG A 246 -14.63 24.13 -18.89
C ARG A 246 -15.37 23.66 -17.63
N GLY A 247 -15.53 24.58 -16.69
CA GLY A 247 -16.61 24.49 -15.71
C GLY A 247 -17.96 24.58 -16.41
N THR A 248 -18.65 23.47 -16.51
CA THR A 248 -20.11 23.41 -16.60
C THR A 248 -20.55 21.95 -16.46
N VAL A 249 -21.37 21.72 -15.49
CA VAL A 249 -22.10 20.49 -15.21
C VAL A 249 -23.05 20.18 -16.35
N THR A 250 -22.99 18.99 -16.94
CA THR A 250 -24.15 18.36 -17.57
C THR A 250 -23.97 16.83 -17.61
N GLY A 251 -24.84 16.14 -16.89
CA GLY A 251 -25.48 14.89 -17.22
C GLY A 251 -24.69 13.57 -17.21
N PRO A 252 -25.30 12.48 -16.75
CA PRO A 252 -24.65 11.21 -16.49
C PRO A 252 -24.42 10.44 -17.79
N GLY A 253 -23.16 10.40 -18.20
CA GLY A 253 -22.70 9.45 -19.22
C GLY A 253 -22.26 8.15 -18.55
N THR A 254 -23.13 7.19 -18.52
CA THR A 254 -22.84 5.81 -18.13
C THR A 254 -21.71 5.25 -18.98
N ARG A 255 -20.46 5.33 -18.50
CA ARG A 255 -19.42 4.41 -18.92
C ARG A 255 -19.56 3.13 -18.10
N LYS A 256 -19.76 2.03 -18.79
CA LYS A 256 -19.81 0.69 -18.25
C LYS A 256 -18.65 0.50 -17.26
N THR A 257 -18.95 0.48 -15.97
CA THR A 257 -18.20 -0.31 -15.00
C THR A 257 -17.97 -1.66 -15.64
N ALA A 258 -16.73 -2.16 -15.62
CA ALA A 258 -16.48 -3.52 -16.05
C ALA A 258 -17.48 -4.39 -15.28
N THR A 259 -18.42 -4.94 -16.01
CA THR A 259 -19.43 -5.84 -15.47
C THR A 259 -18.65 -6.97 -14.81
N PRO A 260 -18.89 -7.32 -13.53
CA PRO A 260 -18.34 -8.54 -12.97
C PRO A 260 -18.70 -9.66 -13.92
N ALA A 261 -17.71 -10.44 -14.34
CA ALA A 261 -17.91 -11.52 -15.29
C ALA A 261 -19.09 -12.37 -14.83
N SER A 262 -20.00 -12.62 -15.75
CA SER A 262 -21.24 -13.34 -15.53
C SER A 262 -21.01 -14.65 -14.76
N PRO A 263 -21.84 -15.01 -13.77
CA PRO A 263 -21.70 -16.24 -12.98
C PRO A 263 -21.94 -17.54 -13.77
N ALA A 264 -21.85 -17.52 -15.08
CA ALA A 264 -22.28 -18.58 -15.99
C ALA A 264 -21.22 -19.67 -16.27
N ARG A 265 -20.07 -19.72 -15.61
CA ARG A 265 -19.04 -20.76 -15.88
C ARG A 265 -18.97 -21.90 -14.86
N ARG A 266 -19.91 -22.00 -13.93
CA ARG A 266 -20.03 -23.18 -13.05
C ARG A 266 -20.98 -24.25 -13.66
N GLY A 267 -20.49 -25.01 -14.60
CA GLY A 267 -21.12 -26.21 -15.06
C GLY A 267 -20.07 -27.26 -15.35
N ASN A 268 -19.90 -28.22 -14.47
CA ASN A 268 -19.23 -29.52 -14.70
C ASN A 268 -17.80 -29.53 -15.29
N GLU A 269 -17.07 -28.41 -15.26
CA GLU A 269 -15.67 -28.37 -15.69
C GLU A 269 -14.75 -28.85 -14.57
N ILE A 270 -13.80 -29.71 -14.92
CA ILE A 270 -12.74 -30.18 -14.00
C ILE A 270 -11.97 -28.96 -13.51
N PRO A 271 -11.90 -28.73 -12.18
CA PRO A 271 -11.19 -27.57 -11.65
C PRO A 271 -9.70 -27.64 -12.03
N THR A 272 -9.09 -26.48 -12.28
CA THR A 272 -7.65 -26.38 -12.53
C THR A 272 -6.85 -26.74 -11.28
N LEU A 273 -7.36 -26.38 -10.10
CA LEU A 273 -6.82 -26.74 -8.79
C LEU A 273 -7.94 -27.17 -7.85
N GLU A 274 -7.76 -28.31 -7.21
CA GLU A 274 -8.58 -28.74 -6.07
C GLU A 274 -7.65 -29.09 -4.91
N VAL A 275 -7.94 -28.53 -3.75
CA VAL A 275 -7.24 -28.78 -2.50
C VAL A 275 -8.26 -29.23 -1.45
N LYS A 276 -7.95 -30.25 -0.67
CA LYS A 276 -8.84 -30.80 0.36
C LYS A 276 -8.12 -31.01 1.68
N ASP A 277 -8.81 -30.68 2.75
CA ASP A 277 -8.38 -30.81 4.14
C ASP A 277 -6.96 -30.29 4.37
N LEU A 278 -6.65 -29.10 3.79
CA LEU A 278 -5.34 -28.50 3.90
C LEU A 278 -5.12 -27.99 5.32
N ARG A 279 -4.07 -28.49 5.97
CA ARG A 279 -3.66 -28.12 7.30
C ARG A 279 -2.21 -27.67 7.29
N GLY A 280 -1.90 -26.66 8.09
CA GLY A 280 -0.58 -26.08 8.22
C GLY A 280 -0.38 -25.53 9.62
N ARG A 281 0.46 -24.51 9.74
CA ARG A 281 0.67 -23.83 11.01
C ARG A 281 -0.54 -23.00 11.44
N TYR A 282 -1.18 -22.33 10.48
CA TYR A 282 -2.35 -21.47 10.66
C TYR A 282 -3.58 -21.99 9.90
N LEU A 283 -3.42 -22.97 9.01
CA LEU A 283 -4.52 -23.59 8.26
C LEU A 283 -5.06 -24.80 9.00
N ASP A 284 -6.40 -24.94 9.05
CA ASP A 284 -7.08 -26.05 9.75
C ASP A 284 -8.25 -26.59 8.92
N GLY A 285 -7.95 -27.50 8.00
CA GLY A 285 -8.97 -28.19 7.19
C GLY A 285 -9.55 -27.32 6.06
N LEU A 286 -8.70 -26.54 5.38
CA LEU A 286 -9.14 -25.67 4.29
C LEU A 286 -9.37 -26.48 3.02
N ASP A 287 -10.56 -26.29 2.42
CA ASP A 287 -10.90 -26.76 1.08
C ASP A 287 -10.88 -25.58 0.09
N LEU A 288 -10.24 -25.78 -1.07
CA LEU A 288 -10.17 -24.78 -2.13
C LEU A 288 -10.35 -25.45 -3.50
N ARG A 289 -11.21 -24.87 -4.33
CA ARG A 289 -11.33 -25.20 -5.74
C ARG A 289 -11.12 -23.94 -6.57
N VAL A 290 -10.40 -24.07 -7.68
CA VAL A 290 -10.18 -22.96 -8.62
C VAL A 290 -10.47 -23.47 -10.03
N GLY A 291 -11.40 -22.83 -10.69
CA GLY A 291 -11.79 -23.11 -12.07
C GLY A 291 -10.76 -22.56 -13.08
N THR A 292 -10.86 -23.03 -14.33
CA THR A 292 -10.05 -22.49 -15.43
C THR A 292 -10.47 -21.04 -15.72
N GLY A 293 -9.52 -20.12 -15.72
CA GLY A 293 -9.77 -18.71 -15.95
C GLY A 293 -10.50 -18.02 -14.80
N GLU A 294 -10.46 -18.59 -13.60
CA GLU A 294 -11.08 -18.02 -12.41
C GLU A 294 -10.03 -17.31 -11.55
N ILE A 295 -10.38 -16.15 -11.02
CA ILE A 295 -9.62 -15.45 -9.99
C ILE A 295 -10.32 -15.62 -8.65
N VAL A 296 -9.74 -16.39 -7.74
CA VAL A 296 -10.24 -16.63 -6.39
C VAL A 296 -9.48 -15.74 -5.40
N GLY A 297 -10.20 -14.86 -4.72
CA GLY A 297 -9.67 -14.04 -3.63
C GLY A 297 -9.66 -14.80 -2.30
N VAL A 298 -8.67 -14.51 -1.48
CA VAL A 298 -8.56 -15.01 -0.10
C VAL A 298 -8.36 -13.84 0.82
N ALA A 299 -9.35 -13.60 1.68
CA ALA A 299 -9.38 -12.56 2.69
C ALA A 299 -9.24 -13.15 4.10
N GLY A 300 -8.72 -12.38 5.06
CA GLY A 300 -8.59 -12.80 6.45
C GLY A 300 -7.68 -11.87 7.25
N LEU A 301 -7.81 -11.91 8.55
CA LEU A 301 -6.90 -11.18 9.45
C LEU A 301 -5.51 -11.84 9.48
N LEU A 302 -4.53 -11.13 10.04
CA LEU A 302 -3.21 -11.68 10.28
C LEU A 302 -3.31 -12.94 11.17
N GLY A 303 -2.67 -14.04 10.75
CA GLY A 303 -2.73 -15.31 11.44
C GLY A 303 -3.96 -16.18 11.12
N SER A 304 -4.84 -15.74 10.24
CA SER A 304 -6.02 -16.52 9.79
C SER A 304 -5.68 -17.68 8.85
N GLY A 305 -4.43 -17.82 8.42
CA GLY A 305 -4.00 -18.75 7.38
C GLY A 305 -3.95 -18.14 5.97
N ARG A 306 -4.45 -16.90 5.79
CA ARG A 306 -4.38 -16.18 4.51
C ARG A 306 -2.93 -16.02 4.02
N GLU A 307 -2.01 -15.68 4.90
CA GLU A 307 -0.59 -15.50 4.58
C GLU A 307 0.08 -16.83 4.26
N GLU A 308 -0.33 -17.93 4.91
CA GLU A 308 0.29 -19.24 4.77
C GLU A 308 -0.13 -19.94 3.47
N LEU A 309 -1.40 -19.82 3.09
CA LEU A 309 -1.97 -20.53 1.94
C LEU A 309 -1.14 -20.37 0.64
N PRO A 310 -0.73 -19.16 0.24
CA PRO A 310 0.09 -18.97 -0.97
C PRO A 310 1.41 -19.75 -0.93
N TYR A 311 2.09 -19.77 0.23
CA TYR A 311 3.36 -20.47 0.40
C TYR A 311 3.19 -21.99 0.38
N VAL A 312 2.09 -22.50 0.95
CA VAL A 312 1.75 -23.92 0.89
C VAL A 312 1.51 -24.35 -0.55
N LEU A 313 0.68 -23.61 -1.29
CA LEU A 313 0.39 -23.91 -2.70
C LEU A 313 1.65 -23.84 -3.58
N ALA A 314 2.58 -22.96 -3.25
CA ALA A 314 3.88 -22.83 -3.94
C ALA A 314 4.91 -23.89 -3.53
N GLY A 315 4.63 -24.70 -2.50
CA GLY A 315 5.60 -25.66 -1.96
C GLY A 315 6.77 -24.98 -1.23
N ALA A 316 6.56 -23.77 -0.74
CA ALA A 316 7.56 -22.97 -0.02
C ALA A 316 7.44 -23.11 1.52
N CYS A 317 6.44 -23.82 2.02
CA CYS A 317 6.33 -24.20 3.41
C CYS A 317 7.18 -25.44 3.70
N GLY A 318 7.78 -25.46 4.90
CA GLY A 318 8.53 -26.62 5.39
C GLY A 318 7.62 -27.78 5.83
N SER A 319 8.12 -28.64 6.72
CA SER A 319 7.40 -29.78 7.29
C SER A 319 6.19 -29.33 8.11
N GLY A 320 5.14 -30.18 8.17
CA GLY A 320 3.95 -29.94 8.99
C GLY A 320 2.68 -29.60 8.19
N VAL A 321 2.78 -29.52 6.87
CA VAL A 321 1.61 -29.39 5.99
C VAL A 321 1.03 -30.78 5.72
N THR A 322 -0.31 -30.89 5.79
CA THR A 322 -1.07 -32.10 5.42
C THR A 322 -2.26 -31.72 4.56
N GLY A 323 -2.87 -32.72 3.92
CA GLY A 323 -3.98 -32.53 3.00
C GLY A 323 -3.66 -33.07 1.61
N SER A 324 -4.58 -32.92 0.69
CA SER A 324 -4.40 -33.40 -0.69
C SER A 324 -4.65 -32.31 -1.70
N PHE A 325 -3.97 -32.38 -2.84
CA PHE A 325 -4.21 -31.50 -3.98
C PHE A 325 -4.33 -32.28 -5.28
N VAL A 326 -5.08 -31.73 -6.22
CA VAL A 326 -5.19 -32.22 -7.59
C VAL A 326 -5.11 -31.01 -8.54
N VAL A 327 -4.23 -31.09 -9.52
CA VAL A 327 -4.13 -30.09 -10.61
C VAL A 327 -4.73 -30.69 -11.88
N SER A 328 -5.34 -29.88 -12.71
CA SER A 328 -5.99 -30.34 -13.97
C SER A 328 -5.05 -31.23 -14.79
N GLY A 329 -5.60 -32.38 -15.23
CA GLY A 329 -4.82 -33.46 -15.85
C GLY A 329 -4.61 -34.68 -14.94
N GLY A 330 -5.21 -34.67 -13.71
CA GLY A 330 -5.20 -35.83 -12.80
C GLY A 330 -3.91 -35.99 -12.01
N THR A 331 -3.00 -35.02 -12.06
CA THR A 331 -1.77 -35.04 -11.26
C THR A 331 -2.10 -34.50 -9.88
N GLY A 332 -2.12 -35.37 -8.87
CA GLY A 332 -2.39 -35.03 -7.48
C GLY A 332 -1.35 -35.59 -6.53
N GLY A 333 -1.53 -35.31 -5.26
CA GLY A 333 -0.65 -35.83 -4.21
C GLY A 333 -0.95 -35.26 -2.83
N ASP A 334 -0.13 -35.65 -1.88
CA ASP A 334 -0.12 -35.12 -0.54
C ASP A 334 0.50 -33.70 -0.55
N ALA A 335 -0.19 -32.75 0.08
CA ALA A 335 0.25 -31.36 0.18
C ALA A 335 1.58 -31.22 0.94
N GLY A 336 1.83 -32.09 1.92
CA GLY A 336 3.12 -32.14 2.63
C GLY A 336 4.31 -32.55 1.76
N SER A 337 4.06 -33.15 0.59
CA SER A 337 5.08 -33.49 -0.39
C SER A 337 5.33 -32.39 -1.44
N MET A 338 4.61 -31.25 -1.36
CA MET A 338 4.79 -30.14 -2.29
C MET A 338 6.14 -29.46 -2.05
N THR A 339 6.85 -29.23 -3.12
CA THR A 339 8.11 -28.47 -3.13
C THR A 339 8.05 -27.44 -4.26
N ILE A 340 8.85 -26.39 -4.18
CA ILE A 340 8.90 -25.35 -5.22
C ILE A 340 9.15 -25.93 -6.63
N PRO A 341 10.11 -26.87 -6.83
CA PRO A 341 10.26 -27.48 -8.14
C PRO A 341 9.01 -28.25 -8.60
N ARG A 342 8.36 -28.99 -7.69
CA ARG A 342 7.14 -29.75 -8.02
C ARG A 342 5.97 -28.84 -8.36
N ALA A 343 5.77 -27.76 -7.58
CA ALA A 343 4.75 -26.76 -7.88
C ALA A 343 4.94 -26.16 -9.28
N ARG A 344 6.19 -25.79 -9.60
CA ARG A 344 6.52 -25.27 -10.94
C ARG A 344 6.27 -26.30 -12.07
N ASP A 345 6.62 -27.57 -11.86
CA ASP A 345 6.39 -28.63 -12.86
C ASP A 345 4.88 -28.89 -13.08
N LEU A 346 4.04 -28.64 -12.06
CA LEU A 346 2.59 -28.65 -12.14
C LEU A 346 2.02 -27.38 -12.80
N GLY A 347 2.86 -26.39 -13.08
CA GLY A 347 2.45 -25.11 -13.65
C GLY A 347 1.96 -24.08 -12.62
N ILE A 348 2.27 -24.28 -11.33
CA ILE A 348 1.99 -23.32 -10.26
C ILE A 348 3.18 -22.37 -10.14
N VAL A 349 2.90 -21.07 -10.23
CA VAL A 349 3.91 -20.00 -10.05
C VAL A 349 3.45 -19.05 -8.96
N PHE A 350 4.38 -18.63 -8.12
CA PHE A 350 4.10 -17.81 -6.95
C PHE A 350 4.73 -16.42 -7.07
N VAL A 351 3.98 -15.41 -6.63
CA VAL A 351 4.41 -14.03 -6.43
C VAL A 351 4.26 -13.71 -4.95
N PRO A 352 5.37 -13.51 -4.21
CA PRO A 352 5.35 -13.28 -2.78
C PRO A 352 4.91 -11.86 -2.42
N ALA A 353 4.49 -11.69 -1.15
CA ALA A 353 4.10 -10.40 -0.60
C ALA A 353 5.31 -9.46 -0.43
N ASP A 354 6.40 -9.96 0.15
CA ASP A 354 7.65 -9.21 0.27
C ASP A 354 8.47 -9.31 -1.01
N ARG A 355 8.18 -8.37 -1.93
CA ARG A 355 8.93 -8.31 -3.20
C ARG A 355 10.41 -8.01 -3.01
N GLY A 356 10.78 -7.26 -1.95
CA GLY A 356 12.17 -6.87 -1.68
C GLY A 356 13.02 -8.06 -1.24
N ALA A 357 12.52 -8.84 -0.28
CA ALA A 357 13.24 -9.98 0.27
C ALA A 357 13.12 -11.25 -0.60
N GLU A 358 11.95 -11.47 -1.24
CA GLU A 358 11.64 -12.74 -1.89
C GLU A 358 11.32 -12.58 -3.40
N GLY A 359 10.91 -11.39 -3.80
CA GLY A 359 10.42 -11.13 -5.15
C GLY A 359 11.53 -10.78 -6.14
N VAL A 360 12.51 -9.96 -5.78
CA VAL A 360 13.58 -9.50 -6.68
C VAL A 360 14.94 -10.02 -6.24
N VAL A 361 15.87 -10.09 -7.18
CA VAL A 361 17.28 -10.36 -6.89
C VAL A 361 18.01 -9.02 -6.94
N ASP A 362 18.41 -8.53 -5.76
CA ASP A 362 19.20 -7.31 -5.66
C ASP A 362 20.53 -7.42 -6.41
N GLY A 363 20.97 -6.32 -6.99
CA GLY A 363 22.17 -6.29 -7.80
C GLY A 363 21.99 -6.76 -9.25
N PHE A 364 20.86 -7.44 -9.57
CA PHE A 364 20.52 -7.79 -10.96
C PHE A 364 19.78 -6.63 -11.63
N THR A 365 19.99 -6.52 -12.94
CA THR A 365 19.19 -5.63 -13.78
C THR A 365 17.73 -6.08 -13.85
N THR A 366 16.85 -5.19 -14.25
CA THR A 366 15.46 -5.54 -14.51
C THR A 366 15.32 -6.60 -15.60
N THR A 367 16.21 -6.57 -16.62
CA THR A 367 16.29 -7.62 -17.65
C THR A 367 16.52 -9.00 -17.03
N GLU A 368 17.53 -9.14 -16.19
CA GLU A 368 17.92 -10.40 -15.54
C GLU A 368 16.81 -10.87 -14.60
N ASN A 369 16.22 -9.97 -13.83
CA ASN A 369 15.09 -10.30 -12.95
C ASN A 369 13.90 -10.87 -13.74
N VAL A 370 13.51 -10.26 -14.86
CA VAL A 370 12.37 -10.71 -15.67
C VAL A 370 12.68 -12.03 -16.39
N SER A 371 13.91 -12.23 -16.87
CA SER A 371 14.29 -13.41 -17.64
C SER A 371 14.60 -14.65 -16.78
N LEU A 372 14.84 -14.46 -15.47
CA LEU A 372 15.35 -15.48 -14.56
C LEU A 372 14.54 -16.79 -14.60
N GLY A 373 13.19 -16.70 -14.59
CA GLY A 373 12.31 -17.86 -14.65
C GLY A 373 12.30 -18.57 -16.02
N ALA A 374 12.65 -17.88 -17.10
CA ALA A 374 12.57 -18.34 -18.47
C ALA A 374 13.93 -18.71 -19.08
N LEU A 375 15.02 -18.67 -18.32
CA LEU A 375 16.37 -18.95 -18.81
C LEU A 375 16.49 -20.27 -19.59
N PRO A 376 15.86 -21.40 -19.16
CA PRO A 376 15.89 -22.65 -19.94
C PRO A 376 15.33 -22.50 -21.36
N ALA A 377 14.21 -21.76 -21.51
CA ALA A 377 13.57 -21.51 -22.80
C ALA A 377 14.34 -20.50 -23.67
N LEU A 378 15.15 -19.64 -23.05
CA LEU A 378 15.95 -18.63 -23.74
C LEU A 378 17.27 -19.18 -24.27
N ARG A 379 17.68 -20.39 -23.85
CA ARG A 379 18.91 -21.04 -24.34
C ARG A 379 18.88 -21.31 -25.83
N SER A 380 19.95 -21.00 -26.51
CA SER A 380 20.21 -21.39 -27.90
C SER A 380 21.65 -21.84 -28.01
N ARG A 381 21.87 -23.04 -28.55
CA ARG A 381 23.23 -23.66 -28.61
C ARG A 381 23.97 -23.68 -27.27
N GLY A 382 23.21 -23.91 -26.17
CA GLY A 382 23.77 -24.01 -24.82
C GLY A 382 23.94 -22.69 -24.06
N ALA A 383 23.74 -21.52 -24.68
CA ALA A 383 23.93 -20.21 -24.08
C ALA A 383 22.69 -19.32 -24.22
N VAL A 384 22.52 -18.37 -23.28
CA VAL A 384 21.59 -17.25 -23.37
C VAL A 384 22.36 -16.04 -23.87
N THR A 385 21.92 -15.44 -24.98
CA THR A 385 22.57 -14.24 -25.51
C THR A 385 21.94 -12.98 -24.93
N PRO A 386 22.72 -11.93 -24.57
CA PRO A 386 22.19 -10.69 -23.99
C PRO A 386 21.14 -9.98 -24.87
N SER A 387 21.24 -10.11 -26.19
CA SER A 387 20.27 -9.52 -27.12
C SER A 387 18.89 -10.22 -27.05
N ARG A 388 18.90 -11.56 -26.92
CA ARG A 388 17.68 -12.38 -26.80
C ARG A 388 17.00 -12.14 -25.46
N GLU A 389 17.78 -12.09 -24.41
CA GLU A 389 17.34 -11.80 -23.06
C GLU A 389 16.70 -10.40 -22.95
N ARG A 390 17.38 -9.35 -23.44
CA ARG A 390 16.84 -7.99 -23.48
C ARG A 390 15.54 -7.90 -24.29
N ARG A 391 15.44 -8.57 -25.43
CA ARG A 391 14.21 -8.60 -26.23
C ARG A 391 13.07 -9.25 -25.48
N PHE A 392 13.36 -10.34 -24.78
CA PHE A 392 12.39 -11.05 -23.94
C PHE A 392 11.89 -10.16 -22.79
N ALA A 393 12.81 -9.57 -22.02
CA ALA A 393 12.45 -8.71 -20.91
C ALA A 393 11.62 -7.49 -21.35
N ARG A 394 12.02 -6.81 -22.44
CA ARG A 394 11.25 -5.70 -23.00
C ARG A 394 9.84 -6.09 -23.41
N LYS A 395 9.65 -7.27 -24.01
CA LYS A 395 8.31 -7.78 -24.35
C LYS A 395 7.42 -7.89 -23.12
N TRP A 396 7.94 -8.45 -22.03
CA TRP A 396 7.17 -8.69 -20.83
C TRP A 396 6.97 -7.42 -19.98
N LEU A 397 7.95 -6.52 -19.94
CA LEU A 397 7.78 -5.20 -19.34
C LEU A 397 6.69 -4.39 -20.07
N ALA A 398 6.71 -4.40 -21.39
CA ALA A 398 5.67 -3.75 -22.19
C ALA A 398 4.27 -4.34 -21.93
N ALA A 399 4.16 -5.67 -21.78
CA ALA A 399 2.90 -6.33 -21.44
C ALA A 399 2.37 -5.90 -20.06
N MET A 400 3.26 -5.54 -19.12
CA MET A 400 2.92 -4.98 -17.81
C MET A 400 2.80 -3.45 -17.81
N HIS A 401 2.74 -2.81 -18.97
CA HIS A 401 2.75 -1.35 -19.10
C HIS A 401 3.87 -0.69 -18.28
N ALA A 402 5.03 -1.33 -18.20
CA ALA A 402 6.23 -0.76 -17.61
C ALA A 402 7.12 -0.15 -18.71
N ASP A 403 7.81 0.96 -18.39
CA ASP A 403 8.73 1.56 -19.34
C ASP A 403 9.88 0.60 -19.65
N THR A 404 10.04 0.26 -20.92
CA THR A 404 11.10 -0.64 -21.40
C THR A 404 12.51 -0.05 -21.25
N ALA A 405 12.63 1.26 -21.01
CA ALA A 405 13.89 1.92 -20.66
C ALA A 405 14.45 1.45 -19.30
N TYR A 406 13.61 0.87 -18.45
CA TYR A 406 14.04 0.27 -17.18
C TYR A 406 14.83 -1.04 -17.35
N ALA A 407 14.72 -1.70 -18.51
CA ALA A 407 15.34 -3.00 -18.73
C ALA A 407 16.83 -3.11 -18.32
N PRO A 408 17.71 -2.14 -18.63
CA PRO A 408 19.12 -2.20 -18.22
C PRO A 408 19.39 -1.69 -16.80
N ARG A 409 18.41 -1.12 -16.10
CA ARG A 409 18.60 -0.54 -14.77
C ARG A 409 18.60 -1.63 -13.70
N PRO A 410 19.38 -1.48 -12.61
CA PRO A 410 19.20 -2.31 -11.42
C PRO A 410 17.76 -2.25 -10.91
N VAL A 411 17.18 -3.39 -10.60
CA VAL A 411 15.76 -3.47 -10.16
C VAL A 411 15.51 -2.69 -8.88
N SER A 412 16.50 -2.60 -7.99
CA SER A 412 16.44 -1.83 -6.75
C SER A 412 16.27 -0.31 -6.94
N THR A 413 16.60 0.21 -8.14
CA THR A 413 16.43 1.64 -8.45
C THR A 413 15.01 1.99 -8.94
N LEU A 414 14.16 0.99 -9.14
CA LEU A 414 12.79 1.20 -9.60
C LEU A 414 11.86 1.53 -8.43
N SER A 415 10.78 2.25 -8.73
CA SER A 415 9.66 2.42 -7.77
C SER A 415 9.02 1.07 -7.44
N GLY A 416 8.39 0.96 -6.25
CA GLY A 416 7.73 -0.27 -5.83
C GLY A 416 6.75 -0.84 -6.86
N GLY A 417 5.94 0.01 -7.51
CA GLY A 417 5.04 -0.42 -8.57
C GLY A 417 5.76 -1.00 -9.80
N ASN A 418 6.91 -0.43 -10.20
CA ASN A 418 7.69 -0.97 -11.31
C ASN A 418 8.46 -2.25 -10.94
N GLN A 419 8.90 -2.38 -9.69
CA GLN A 419 9.44 -3.65 -9.18
C GLN A 419 8.37 -4.75 -9.22
N GLN A 420 7.15 -4.46 -8.75
CA GLN A 420 6.04 -5.42 -8.78
C GLN A 420 5.67 -5.85 -10.21
N LYS A 421 5.63 -4.89 -11.15
CA LYS A 421 5.44 -5.18 -12.57
C LYS A 421 6.54 -6.10 -13.13
N ALA A 422 7.79 -5.92 -12.71
CA ALA A 422 8.90 -6.79 -13.11
C ALA A 422 8.77 -8.22 -12.53
N VAL A 423 8.35 -8.35 -11.26
CA VAL A 423 8.10 -9.66 -10.62
C VAL A 423 6.94 -10.38 -11.29
N LEU A 424 5.83 -9.69 -11.56
CA LEU A 424 4.68 -10.25 -12.30
C LEU A 424 5.05 -10.62 -13.74
N ALA A 425 5.83 -9.76 -14.42
CA ALA A 425 6.36 -10.07 -15.76
C ALA A 425 7.16 -11.37 -15.76
N ARG A 426 8.03 -11.58 -14.75
CA ARG A 426 8.77 -12.84 -14.57
C ARG A 426 7.82 -14.02 -14.36
N ALA A 427 6.86 -13.89 -13.44
CA ALA A 427 5.92 -14.96 -13.10
C ALA A 427 5.06 -15.37 -14.30
N LEU A 428 4.52 -14.41 -15.05
CA LEU A 428 3.71 -14.66 -16.22
C LEU A 428 4.52 -15.16 -17.42
N SER A 429 5.81 -14.84 -17.49
CA SER A 429 6.69 -15.16 -18.62
C SER A 429 6.94 -16.65 -18.81
N VAL A 430 6.75 -17.44 -17.79
CA VAL A 430 6.94 -18.90 -17.83
C VAL A 430 5.66 -19.66 -18.25
N GLY A 431 4.55 -18.95 -18.48
CA GLY A 431 3.29 -19.54 -18.92
C GLY A 431 2.62 -20.40 -17.84
N PRO A 432 2.36 -19.87 -16.64
CA PRO A 432 1.73 -20.66 -15.58
C PRO A 432 0.32 -21.13 -15.95
N LYS A 433 -0.11 -22.29 -15.41
CA LYS A 433 -1.52 -22.71 -15.38
C LYS A 433 -2.26 -22.08 -14.22
N ILE A 434 -1.55 -21.96 -13.09
CA ILE A 434 -2.04 -21.38 -11.85
C ILE A 434 -1.05 -20.34 -11.38
N LEU A 435 -1.51 -19.12 -11.16
CA LEU A 435 -0.74 -18.04 -10.56
C LEU A 435 -1.24 -17.83 -9.13
N VAL A 436 -0.36 -17.99 -8.17
CA VAL A 436 -0.62 -17.68 -6.76
C VAL A 436 0.04 -16.34 -6.46
N VAL A 437 -0.73 -15.36 -6.00
CA VAL A 437 -0.21 -14.03 -5.68
C VAL A 437 -0.56 -13.67 -4.25
N SER A 438 0.42 -13.16 -3.51
CA SER A 438 0.24 -12.66 -2.15
C SER A 438 0.49 -11.16 -2.16
N GLU A 439 -0.48 -10.38 -1.66
CA GLU A 439 -0.41 -8.91 -1.55
C GLU A 439 0.10 -8.23 -2.85
N PRO A 440 -0.52 -8.47 -4.02
CA PRO A 440 0.04 -8.04 -5.31
C PRO A 440 0.18 -6.53 -5.44
N THR A 441 -0.50 -5.77 -4.60
CA THR A 441 -0.61 -4.31 -4.67
C THR A 441 -0.04 -3.62 -3.45
N ALA A 442 0.58 -4.34 -2.51
CA ALA A 442 1.16 -3.77 -1.31
C ALA A 442 2.23 -2.71 -1.64
N GLY A 443 2.05 -1.50 -1.12
CA GLY A 443 3.00 -0.40 -1.30
C GLY A 443 3.17 0.08 -2.74
N ILE A 444 2.13 -0.06 -3.57
CA ILE A 444 2.09 0.50 -4.92
C ILE A 444 0.93 1.48 -5.09
N ASP A 445 1.07 2.39 -6.03
CA ASP A 445 0.07 3.43 -6.30
C ASP A 445 -1.17 2.90 -7.04
N ILE A 446 -2.26 3.69 -6.97
CA ILE A 446 -3.57 3.36 -7.55
C ILE A 446 -3.49 3.09 -9.05
N GLY A 447 -2.69 3.86 -9.79
CA GLY A 447 -2.53 3.67 -11.23
C GLY A 447 -1.85 2.35 -11.56
N ALA A 448 -0.82 1.98 -10.80
CA ALA A 448 -0.13 0.70 -10.97
C ALA A 448 -0.99 -0.48 -10.53
N ARG A 449 -1.85 -0.34 -9.48
CA ARG A 449 -2.82 -1.35 -9.05
C ARG A 449 -3.76 -1.71 -10.18
N ARG A 450 -4.36 -0.71 -10.83
CA ARG A 450 -5.29 -0.92 -11.95
C ARG A 450 -4.66 -1.70 -13.10
N VAL A 451 -3.44 -1.36 -13.49
CA VAL A 451 -2.68 -2.09 -14.52
C VAL A 451 -2.51 -3.57 -14.16
N ILE A 452 -2.22 -3.85 -12.88
CA ILE A 452 -2.06 -5.23 -12.40
C ILE A 452 -3.40 -5.99 -12.48
N TYR A 453 -4.52 -5.39 -12.04
CA TYR A 453 -5.83 -6.04 -12.11
C TYR A 453 -6.26 -6.30 -13.54
N ASP A 454 -6.10 -5.31 -14.43
CA ASP A 454 -6.46 -5.46 -15.84
C ASP A 454 -5.64 -6.57 -16.52
N GLU A 455 -4.34 -6.70 -16.20
CA GLU A 455 -3.51 -7.76 -16.74
C GLU A 455 -3.86 -9.14 -16.14
N LEU A 456 -4.12 -9.25 -14.84
CA LEU A 456 -4.56 -10.50 -14.22
C LEU A 456 -5.91 -10.94 -14.80
N ARG A 457 -6.86 -10.04 -14.95
CA ARG A 457 -8.17 -10.32 -15.56
C ARG A 457 -8.01 -10.77 -17.00
N ARG A 458 -7.24 -10.05 -17.81
CA ARG A 458 -6.96 -10.43 -19.19
C ARG A 458 -6.36 -11.82 -19.29
N ARG A 459 -5.42 -12.17 -18.41
CA ARG A 459 -4.82 -13.52 -18.38
C ARG A 459 -5.79 -14.57 -17.91
N ALA A 460 -6.68 -14.24 -16.99
CA ALA A 460 -7.75 -15.15 -16.57
C ALA A 460 -8.71 -15.43 -17.73
N ASP A 461 -9.08 -14.42 -18.52
CA ASP A 461 -9.89 -14.59 -19.73
C ASP A 461 -9.18 -15.47 -20.78
N ASP A 462 -7.84 -15.46 -20.83
CA ASP A 462 -7.01 -16.34 -21.64
C ASP A 462 -6.84 -17.76 -21.02
N GLY A 463 -7.46 -18.05 -19.86
CA GLY A 463 -7.50 -19.37 -19.21
C GLY A 463 -6.55 -19.55 -18.02
N LEU A 464 -5.82 -18.52 -17.58
CA LEU A 464 -5.01 -18.56 -16.35
C LEU A 464 -5.91 -18.63 -15.12
N SER A 465 -5.67 -19.60 -14.23
CA SER A 465 -6.32 -19.62 -12.91
C SER A 465 -5.48 -18.85 -11.89
N VAL A 466 -6.12 -18.05 -11.04
CA VAL A 466 -5.41 -17.19 -10.08
C VAL A 466 -5.95 -17.43 -8.67
N VAL A 467 -5.05 -17.55 -7.68
CA VAL A 467 -5.34 -17.46 -6.26
C VAL A 467 -4.68 -16.19 -5.74
N MET A 468 -5.49 -15.25 -5.26
CA MET A 468 -5.03 -13.94 -4.82
C MET A 468 -5.31 -13.75 -3.33
N ALA A 469 -4.26 -13.76 -2.49
CA ALA A 469 -4.37 -13.43 -1.08
C ALA A 469 -4.06 -11.94 -0.88
N SER A 470 -4.97 -11.21 -0.25
CA SER A 470 -4.78 -9.79 0.06
C SER A 470 -5.43 -9.40 1.38
N SER A 471 -4.77 -8.49 2.12
CA SER A 471 -5.33 -7.81 3.28
C SER A 471 -6.26 -6.67 2.88
N ASP A 472 -6.09 -6.14 1.66
CA ASP A 472 -6.94 -5.10 1.11
C ASP A 472 -8.15 -5.74 0.41
N ILE A 473 -9.31 -5.64 1.08
CA ILE A 473 -10.56 -6.21 0.54
C ILE A 473 -10.95 -5.52 -0.78
N GLU A 474 -10.60 -4.25 -0.96
CA GLU A 474 -10.91 -3.52 -2.19
C GLU A 474 -10.16 -4.09 -3.39
N ASP A 475 -8.92 -4.55 -3.20
CA ASP A 475 -8.17 -5.28 -4.22
C ASP A 475 -8.92 -6.55 -4.65
N LEU A 476 -9.46 -7.30 -3.68
CA LEU A 476 -10.21 -8.52 -3.94
C LEU A 476 -11.52 -8.24 -4.67
N LEU A 477 -12.25 -7.21 -4.24
CA LEU A 477 -13.50 -6.78 -4.89
C LEU A 477 -13.27 -6.29 -6.32
N ALA A 478 -12.14 -5.64 -6.59
CA ALA A 478 -11.80 -5.10 -7.90
C ALA A 478 -11.37 -6.18 -8.92
N CYS A 479 -10.80 -7.30 -8.44
CA CYS A 479 -10.11 -8.24 -9.31
C CYS A 479 -10.72 -9.66 -9.32
N CYS A 480 -11.33 -10.13 -8.21
CA CYS A 480 -11.71 -11.53 -8.04
C CYS A 480 -13.13 -11.84 -8.53
N ASP A 481 -13.37 -13.09 -8.95
CA ASP A 481 -14.70 -13.60 -9.29
C ASP A 481 -15.48 -14.01 -8.04
N ARG A 482 -14.77 -14.47 -7.01
CA ARG A 482 -15.29 -14.76 -5.68
C ARG A 482 -14.18 -14.61 -4.64
N VAL A 483 -14.59 -14.43 -3.39
CA VAL A 483 -13.69 -14.25 -2.23
C VAL A 483 -14.02 -15.29 -1.16
N LEU A 484 -13.00 -15.98 -0.67
CA LEU A 484 -13.07 -16.83 0.53
C LEU A 484 -12.61 -16.00 1.74
N ALA A 485 -13.46 -15.94 2.76
CA ALA A 485 -13.10 -15.34 4.05
C ALA A 485 -12.52 -16.42 4.97
N LEU A 486 -11.31 -16.19 5.47
CA LEU A 486 -10.63 -17.08 6.40
C LEU A 486 -10.62 -16.49 7.81
N ARG A 487 -10.91 -17.36 8.79
CA ARG A 487 -10.78 -17.08 10.21
C ARG A 487 -10.34 -18.36 10.92
N ASP A 488 -9.34 -18.26 11.80
CA ASP A 488 -8.80 -19.39 12.58
C ASP A 488 -8.45 -20.62 11.71
N GLY A 489 -7.87 -20.36 10.54
CA GLY A 489 -7.42 -21.40 9.61
C GLY A 489 -8.50 -22.03 8.74
N ARG A 490 -9.76 -21.62 8.87
CA ARG A 490 -10.91 -22.21 8.18
C ARG A 490 -11.61 -21.21 7.29
N VAL A 491 -12.28 -21.70 6.24
CA VAL A 491 -13.18 -20.89 5.43
C VAL A 491 -14.47 -20.66 6.21
N VAL A 492 -14.75 -19.42 6.57
CA VAL A 492 -15.97 -19.01 7.31
C VAL A 492 -17.02 -18.39 6.40
N GLY A 493 -16.67 -18.10 5.15
CA GLY A 493 -17.62 -17.58 4.16
C GLY A 493 -17.05 -17.62 2.75
N GLU A 494 -17.96 -17.73 1.77
CA GLU A 494 -17.65 -17.60 0.34
C GLU A 494 -18.61 -16.58 -0.27
N PHE A 495 -18.04 -15.57 -0.91
CA PHE A 495 -18.75 -14.40 -1.43
C PHE A 495 -18.56 -14.31 -2.94
N GLU A 496 -19.67 -14.21 -3.68
CA GLU A 496 -19.68 -14.06 -5.14
C GLU A 496 -20.82 -13.13 -5.58
N GLY A 497 -20.68 -12.50 -6.74
CA GLY A 497 -21.68 -11.63 -7.34
C GLY A 497 -22.15 -10.52 -6.39
N SER A 498 -23.45 -10.38 -6.20
CA SER A 498 -24.02 -9.33 -5.34
C SER A 498 -23.73 -9.50 -3.83
N ARG A 499 -23.31 -10.69 -3.39
CA ARG A 499 -22.89 -10.94 -1.99
C ARG A 499 -21.45 -10.53 -1.73
N MET A 500 -20.66 -10.27 -2.76
CA MET A 500 -19.27 -9.87 -2.63
C MET A 500 -19.19 -8.38 -2.31
N THR A 501 -19.36 -8.02 -1.05
CA THR A 501 -19.33 -6.66 -0.54
C THR A 501 -18.34 -6.52 0.61
N LYS A 502 -17.69 -5.36 0.75
CA LYS A 502 -16.72 -5.11 1.82
C LYS A 502 -17.30 -5.38 3.21
N PRO A 503 -18.51 -4.87 3.58
CA PRO A 503 -19.09 -5.16 4.89
C PRO A 503 -19.32 -6.65 5.16
N ALA A 504 -19.82 -7.41 4.16
CA ALA A 504 -20.09 -8.84 4.32
C ALA A 504 -18.81 -9.65 4.55
N ILE A 505 -17.72 -9.31 3.83
CA ILE A 505 -16.43 -9.97 3.97
C ILE A 505 -15.80 -9.62 5.31
N VAL A 506 -15.80 -8.33 5.71
CA VAL A 506 -15.28 -7.87 7.01
C VAL A 506 -16.01 -8.58 8.15
N TYR A 507 -17.35 -8.59 8.12
CA TYR A 507 -18.16 -9.27 9.12
C TYR A 507 -17.78 -10.76 9.29
N ALA A 508 -17.59 -11.47 8.19
CA ALA A 508 -17.19 -12.88 8.23
C ALA A 508 -15.78 -13.08 8.81
N ILE A 509 -14.84 -12.20 8.48
CA ILE A 509 -13.45 -12.27 8.95
C ILE A 509 -13.36 -11.97 10.45
N GLU A 510 -14.05 -10.91 10.91
CA GLU A 510 -13.96 -10.43 12.29
C GLU A 510 -14.80 -11.28 13.25
N GLY A 511 -15.87 -11.91 12.76
CA GLY A 511 -16.76 -12.72 13.58
C GLY A 511 -17.46 -11.87 14.63
N ALA A 512 -18.33 -10.95 14.22
CA ALA A 512 -19.12 -10.20 15.16
C ALA A 512 -19.90 -11.15 16.08
N SER A 513 -19.69 -11.03 17.36
CA SER A 513 -20.53 -11.65 18.39
C SER A 513 -21.96 -11.19 18.15
N ASP A 514 -22.90 -12.14 18.06
CA ASP A 514 -24.32 -11.88 18.23
C ASP A 514 -24.55 -11.28 19.63
N GLU A 515 -24.38 -9.97 19.77
CA GLU A 515 -24.92 -9.18 20.86
C GLU A 515 -25.92 -8.18 20.26
N GLN A 516 -27.04 -8.70 19.81
CA GLN A 516 -28.31 -7.98 19.76
C GLN A 516 -29.43 -9.00 19.99
N GLU A 517 -29.70 -9.29 21.26
CA GLU A 517 -31.02 -9.50 21.80
C GLU A 517 -31.38 -8.36 22.75
#